data_6a49c38142998d92b0b5c13fe3c71652
#
_entry.id   6a49c38142998d92b0b5c13fe3c71652
#
_cell.length_a   1.000
_cell.length_b   1.000
_cell.length_c   1.000
_cell.angle_alpha   90.00
_cell.angle_beta   90.00
_cell.angle_gamma   90.00
#
_symmetry.space_group_name_H-M   'P 1'
#
loop_
_entity.id
_entity.type
_entity.pdbx_description
1 polymer ?
#
loop_
_entity_poly.entity_id
_entity_poly.type
_entity_poly.pdbx_seq_one_letter_code
_entity_poly.pdbx_strand_id
1 'polypeptide(L)'
;MDWTSRRITAVIQNALLEDRATRDATTYACIDPNQRAAATIIAKQDCVLAGLGCAGRILEVFSDLDGTVTSHPEVTSHPEIFDGVRLHRGQAIAVIRHNARVILSCERVILNLMQRLSGIATLTRKFVDAVAGTKARILDTRKTIPGLRALDKYAVRCGGGMNHRLDLSDGVLIKHNHISLAGGIAPALEHALRNRRGEQPVETEVRSLAELEEALQHGAEAILLDNMAVEDVRQAVERVARHTRRMNLECSGGITLENVRAYAETGVDYISVGQLTHSAPAVDMSLRVVPA
;
A
#
# COMPACT_ATOMS: atom_id res chain seq x y z
N MET A 1 3.79 9.87 -6.01
CA MET A 1 3.68 10.15 -4.55
C MET A 1 4.20 11.55 -4.29
N ASP A 2 3.46 12.36 -3.54
CA ASP A 2 3.98 13.64 -3.05
C ASP A 2 4.71 13.41 -1.71
N TRP A 3 6.03 13.31 -1.79
CA TRP A 3 6.91 13.09 -0.64
C TRP A 3 7.03 14.33 0.27
N THR A 4 6.61 15.51 -0.21
CA THR A 4 6.67 16.77 0.53
C THR A 4 5.39 17.09 1.30
N SER A 5 4.33 16.31 1.09
CA SER A 5 3.06 16.51 1.77
C SER A 5 3.20 16.47 3.30
N ARG A 6 2.43 17.30 4.00
CA ARG A 6 2.44 17.37 5.49
C ARG A 6 2.28 16.00 6.14
N ARG A 7 1.44 15.13 5.54
CA ARG A 7 1.18 13.78 6.07
C ARG A 7 2.44 12.91 6.02
N ILE A 8 3.17 12.93 4.90
CA ILE A 8 4.41 12.13 4.75
C ILE A 8 5.53 12.72 5.58
N THR A 9 5.67 14.05 5.60
CA THR A 9 6.65 14.73 6.46
C THR A 9 6.45 14.34 7.94
N ALA A 10 5.22 14.31 8.44
CA ALA A 10 4.95 13.91 9.82
C ALA A 10 5.35 12.45 10.12
N VAL A 11 5.13 11.52 9.17
CA VAL A 11 5.58 10.13 9.32
C VAL A 11 7.11 10.06 9.41
N ILE A 12 7.82 10.76 8.54
CA ILE A 12 9.28 10.80 8.53
C ILE A 12 9.82 11.44 9.81
N GLN A 13 9.25 12.56 10.23
CA GLN A 13 9.64 13.23 11.50
C GLN A 13 9.48 12.28 12.69
N ASN A 14 8.35 11.61 12.81
CA ASN A 14 8.12 10.67 13.89
C ASN A 14 9.14 9.51 13.88
N ALA A 15 9.49 8.96 12.72
CA ALA A 15 10.49 7.91 12.60
C ALA A 15 11.90 8.38 13.01
N LEU A 16 12.30 9.58 12.60
CA LEU A 16 13.58 10.18 12.99
C LEU A 16 13.64 10.51 14.49
N LEU A 17 12.52 10.96 15.08
CA LEU A 17 12.42 11.23 16.52
C LEU A 17 12.42 9.95 17.35
N GLU A 18 11.74 8.88 16.90
CA GLU A 18 11.76 7.55 17.52
C GLU A 18 13.19 7.02 17.61
N ASP A 19 13.94 7.11 16.52
CA ASP A 19 15.34 6.67 16.43
C ASP A 19 16.33 7.65 17.11
N ARG A 20 15.86 8.80 17.56
CA ARG A 20 16.70 9.91 18.09
C ARG A 20 17.85 10.25 17.14
N ALA A 21 17.58 10.27 15.86
CA ALA A 21 18.60 10.39 14.80
C ALA A 21 19.53 11.60 14.98
N THR A 22 19.03 12.75 15.49
CA THR A 22 19.85 13.95 15.80
C THR A 22 20.76 13.80 17.04
N ARG A 23 20.76 12.61 17.70
CA ARG A 23 21.57 12.30 18.89
C ARG A 23 22.30 10.98 18.76
N ASP A 24 22.69 10.61 17.53
CA ASP A 24 23.40 9.36 17.22
C ASP A 24 24.79 9.36 17.91
N ALA A 25 24.86 8.69 19.06
CA ALA A 25 26.04 8.70 19.91
C ALA A 25 27.29 8.16 19.19
N THR A 26 27.13 7.11 18.38
CA THR A 26 28.25 6.48 17.67
C THR A 26 28.76 7.38 16.57
N THR A 27 27.87 7.86 15.72
CA THR A 27 28.23 8.73 14.59
C THR A 27 28.90 10.03 15.07
N TYR A 28 28.33 10.68 16.09
CA TYR A 28 28.91 11.92 16.61
C TYR A 28 30.25 11.71 17.34
N ALA A 29 30.49 10.52 17.91
CA ALA A 29 31.77 10.20 18.53
C ALA A 29 32.87 9.82 17.54
N CYS A 30 32.53 9.20 16.41
CA CYS A 30 33.51 8.58 15.51
C CYS A 30 33.76 9.37 14.23
N ILE A 31 32.83 10.23 13.77
CA ILE A 31 32.88 10.85 12.46
C ILE A 31 33.12 12.36 12.57
N ASP A 32 34.04 12.87 11.79
CA ASP A 32 34.30 14.32 11.70
C ASP A 32 33.05 15.08 11.20
N PRO A 33 32.69 16.23 11.81
CA PRO A 33 31.50 16.98 11.43
C PRO A 33 31.48 17.45 9.96
N ASN A 34 32.64 17.65 9.38
CA ASN A 34 32.79 18.13 7.99
C ASN A 34 32.97 16.98 6.97
N GLN A 35 33.08 15.74 7.45
CA GLN A 35 33.32 14.60 6.56
C GLN A 35 32.13 14.40 5.61
N ARG A 36 32.44 14.30 4.31
CA ARG A 36 31.49 13.92 3.27
C ARG A 36 31.59 12.43 2.96
N ALA A 37 30.47 11.85 2.52
CA ALA A 37 30.42 10.46 2.13
C ALA A 37 29.49 10.25 0.93
N ALA A 38 29.73 9.15 0.24
CA ALA A 38 28.82 8.58 -0.73
C ALA A 38 28.27 7.25 -0.20
N ALA A 39 26.96 7.06 -0.25
CA ALA A 39 26.30 5.85 0.19
C ALA A 39 25.48 5.22 -0.94
N THR A 40 25.64 3.92 -1.17
CA THR A 40 24.88 3.18 -2.18
C THR A 40 23.86 2.30 -1.51
N ILE A 41 22.58 2.46 -1.86
CA ILE A 41 21.51 1.54 -1.48
C ILE A 41 21.50 0.36 -2.44
N ILE A 42 21.52 -0.87 -1.93
CA ILE A 42 21.66 -2.10 -2.70
C ILE A 42 20.55 -3.08 -2.31
N ALA A 43 19.86 -3.65 -3.32
CA ALA A 43 18.92 -4.74 -3.12
C ALA A 43 19.66 -6.03 -2.75
N LYS A 44 19.28 -6.70 -1.66
CA LYS A 44 19.91 -7.96 -1.22
C LYS A 44 19.11 -9.19 -1.66
N GLN A 45 17.96 -8.99 -2.27
CA GLN A 45 17.11 -10.01 -2.87
C GLN A 45 16.36 -9.44 -4.07
N ASP A 46 15.78 -10.29 -4.90
CA ASP A 46 14.89 -9.87 -5.98
C ASP A 46 13.61 -9.26 -5.39
N CYS A 47 13.21 -8.09 -5.90
CA CYS A 47 12.05 -7.37 -5.39
C CYS A 47 11.47 -6.39 -6.40
N VAL A 48 10.32 -5.82 -6.09
CA VAL A 48 9.76 -4.64 -6.77
C VAL A 48 10.04 -3.42 -5.90
N LEU A 49 10.70 -2.42 -6.47
CA LEU A 49 11.07 -1.20 -5.76
C LEU A 49 9.82 -0.36 -5.43
N ALA A 50 9.76 0.16 -4.20
CA ALA A 50 8.86 1.24 -3.82
C ALA A 50 9.48 2.10 -2.73
N GLY A 51 9.33 3.43 -2.87
CA GLY A 51 9.82 4.38 -1.87
C GLY A 51 11.15 5.03 -2.21
N LEU A 52 11.60 5.00 -3.45
CA LEU A 52 12.87 5.63 -3.86
C LEU A 52 12.95 7.11 -3.42
N GLY A 53 11.86 7.87 -3.58
CA GLY A 53 11.81 9.28 -3.21
C GLY A 53 11.82 9.55 -1.70
N CYS A 54 11.65 8.54 -0.83
CA CYS A 54 11.71 8.76 0.61
C CYS A 54 13.14 9.03 1.10
N ALA A 55 14.18 8.50 0.41
CA ALA A 55 15.56 8.64 0.84
C ALA A 55 16.00 10.13 0.87
N GLY A 56 15.79 10.87 -0.21
CA GLY A 56 16.06 12.31 -0.25
C GLY A 56 15.25 13.08 0.78
N ARG A 57 13.94 12.77 0.88
CA ARG A 57 13.05 13.48 1.82
C ARG A 57 13.42 13.26 3.29
N ILE A 58 13.86 12.05 3.66
CA ILE A 58 14.33 11.77 5.03
C ILE A 58 15.54 12.64 5.39
N LEU A 59 16.50 12.75 4.48
CA LEU A 59 17.71 13.57 4.70
C LEU A 59 17.37 15.06 4.82
N GLU A 60 16.43 15.58 4.01
CA GLU A 60 15.94 16.95 4.12
C GLU A 60 15.26 17.21 5.47
N VAL A 61 14.33 16.33 5.87
CA VAL A 61 13.61 16.45 7.15
C VAL A 61 14.58 16.33 8.33
N PHE A 62 15.61 15.48 8.24
CA PHE A 62 16.65 15.40 9.26
C PHE A 62 17.40 16.74 9.37
N SER A 63 17.79 17.35 8.25
CA SER A 63 18.49 18.63 8.24
C SER A 63 17.65 19.76 8.85
N ASP A 64 16.34 19.75 8.57
CA ASP A 64 15.39 20.71 9.20
C ASP A 64 15.31 20.52 10.72
N LEU A 65 15.35 19.27 11.22
CA LEU A 65 15.30 18.94 12.66
C LEU A 65 16.63 19.22 13.37
N ASP A 66 17.75 18.96 12.73
CA ASP A 66 19.08 19.16 13.30
C ASP A 66 19.50 20.63 13.31
N GLY A 67 19.11 21.39 12.28
CA GLY A 67 19.37 22.83 12.14
C GLY A 67 20.84 23.22 11.91
N THR A 68 21.75 22.26 11.87
CA THR A 68 23.21 22.51 11.69
C THR A 68 23.69 22.26 10.26
N VAL A 69 22.93 21.48 9.48
CA VAL A 69 23.29 21.07 8.13
C VAL A 69 22.49 21.89 7.11
N THR A 70 23.19 22.71 6.33
CA THR A 70 22.56 23.61 5.33
C THR A 70 22.66 23.11 3.89
N SER A 71 23.39 22.00 3.64
CA SER A 71 23.55 21.44 2.27
C SER A 71 22.39 20.51 1.92
N HIS A 72 21.92 20.62 0.69
CA HIS A 72 20.91 19.70 0.16
C HIS A 72 21.52 18.32 -0.16
N PRO A 73 20.80 17.22 0.09
CA PRO A 73 21.24 15.90 -0.29
C PRO A 73 21.20 15.74 -1.82
N GLU A 74 22.26 15.12 -2.37
CA GLU A 74 22.25 14.65 -3.75
C GLU A 74 21.88 13.16 -3.74
N VAL A 75 20.72 12.82 -4.28
CA VAL A 75 20.27 11.43 -4.43
C VAL A 75 20.09 11.14 -5.92
N THR A 76 20.89 10.23 -6.44
CA THR A 76 20.89 9.86 -7.86
C THR A 76 20.60 8.38 -8.05
N SER A 77 19.84 8.04 -9.08
CA SER A 77 19.60 6.66 -9.52
C SER A 77 19.78 6.58 -11.04
N HIS A 78 20.02 5.37 -11.55
CA HIS A 78 19.97 5.16 -12.98
C HIS A 78 18.55 5.43 -13.51
N PRO A 79 18.35 5.99 -14.71
CA PRO A 79 17.03 6.30 -15.26
C PRO A 79 16.04 5.10 -15.30
N GLU A 80 16.55 3.88 -15.41
CA GLU A 80 15.75 2.65 -15.39
C GLU A 80 15.33 2.22 -13.97
N ILE A 81 15.83 2.87 -12.93
CA ILE A 81 15.49 2.59 -11.52
C ILE A 81 14.43 3.58 -11.08
N PHE A 82 13.20 3.10 -10.95
CA PHE A 82 12.04 3.87 -10.52
C PHE A 82 11.07 2.98 -9.73
N ASP A 83 10.19 3.59 -8.97
CA ASP A 83 9.19 2.83 -8.19
C ASP A 83 8.28 2.01 -9.10
N GLY A 84 8.18 0.71 -8.81
CA GLY A 84 7.48 -0.30 -9.62
C GLY A 84 8.38 -1.16 -10.50
N VAL A 85 9.66 -0.83 -10.66
CA VAL A 85 10.60 -1.66 -11.42
C VAL A 85 10.98 -2.92 -10.63
N ARG A 86 11.21 -4.01 -11.33
CA ARG A 86 11.79 -5.23 -10.74
C ARG A 86 13.30 -5.07 -10.61
N LEU A 87 13.81 -5.35 -9.43
CA LEU A 87 15.24 -5.34 -9.11
C LEU A 87 15.73 -6.75 -8.87
N HIS A 88 16.99 -6.98 -9.20
CA HIS A 88 17.68 -8.23 -8.91
C HIS A 88 18.62 -8.06 -7.70
N ARG A 89 18.88 -9.19 -7.03
CA ARG A 89 19.86 -9.23 -5.95
C ARG A 89 21.19 -8.65 -6.38
N GLY A 90 21.74 -7.73 -5.58
CA GLY A 90 23.02 -7.04 -5.83
C GLY A 90 22.88 -5.76 -6.65
N GLN A 91 21.71 -5.43 -7.18
CA GLN A 91 21.50 -4.24 -7.97
C GLN A 91 21.55 -2.97 -7.10
N ALA A 92 22.30 -1.97 -7.55
CA ALA A 92 22.31 -0.64 -6.94
C ALA A 92 20.99 0.09 -7.25
N ILE A 93 20.41 0.68 -6.22
CA ILE A 93 19.13 1.40 -6.30
C ILE A 93 19.38 2.90 -6.47
N ALA A 94 20.17 3.46 -5.56
CA ALA A 94 20.50 4.88 -5.58
C ALA A 94 21.86 5.13 -4.92
N VAL A 95 22.47 6.24 -5.28
CA VAL A 95 23.65 6.78 -4.61
C VAL A 95 23.27 8.10 -3.93
N ILE A 96 23.56 8.20 -2.65
CA ILE A 96 23.37 9.38 -1.81
C ILE A 96 24.73 10.02 -1.59
N ARG A 97 24.87 11.34 -1.85
CA ARG A 97 26.06 12.11 -1.48
C ARG A 97 25.68 13.23 -0.54
N HIS A 98 26.22 13.19 0.67
CA HIS A 98 25.92 14.18 1.71
C HIS A 98 27.02 14.22 2.79
N ASN A 99 26.77 14.98 3.87
CA ASN A 99 27.55 14.88 5.10
C ASN A 99 27.45 13.45 5.67
N ALA A 100 28.57 12.86 6.08
CA ALA A 100 28.65 11.48 6.54
C ALA A 100 27.77 11.23 7.77
N ARG A 101 27.71 12.18 8.72
CA ARG A 101 26.89 12.08 9.92
C ARG A 101 25.42 11.98 9.57
N VAL A 102 24.92 12.82 8.65
CA VAL A 102 23.52 12.81 8.21
C VAL A 102 23.15 11.47 7.56
N ILE A 103 24.01 10.96 6.66
CA ILE A 103 23.77 9.67 5.99
C ILE A 103 23.64 8.55 7.03
N LEU A 104 24.61 8.45 7.95
CA LEU A 104 24.66 7.38 8.96
C LEU A 104 23.47 7.44 9.92
N SER A 105 23.15 8.64 10.42
CA SER A 105 22.02 8.83 11.36
C SER A 105 20.65 8.60 10.72
N CYS A 106 20.53 8.73 9.38
CA CYS A 106 19.29 8.48 8.65
C CYS A 106 19.22 7.06 8.05
N GLU A 107 20.30 6.31 8.01
CA GLU A 107 20.39 5.00 7.35
C GLU A 107 19.23 4.07 7.71
N ARG A 108 18.98 3.90 9.01
CA ARG A 108 17.98 2.93 9.48
C ARG A 108 16.57 3.33 9.08
N VAL A 109 16.23 4.61 9.19
CA VAL A 109 14.90 5.12 8.80
C VAL A 109 14.68 4.97 7.29
N ILE A 110 15.72 5.29 6.46
CA ILE A 110 15.66 5.09 5.01
C ILE A 110 15.42 3.62 4.68
N LEU A 111 16.24 2.73 5.22
CA LEU A 111 16.13 1.29 4.93
C LEU A 111 14.80 0.71 5.40
N ASN A 112 14.36 1.02 6.62
CA ASN A 112 13.11 0.48 7.16
C ASN A 112 11.90 0.84 6.30
N LEU A 113 11.79 2.10 5.84
CA LEU A 113 10.69 2.51 4.97
C LEU A 113 10.79 1.88 3.58
N MET A 114 11.95 1.91 2.94
CA MET A 114 12.13 1.32 1.60
C MET A 114 11.92 -0.20 1.60
N GLN A 115 12.45 -0.90 2.60
CA GLN A 115 12.29 -2.35 2.75
C GLN A 115 10.83 -2.75 2.93
N ARG A 116 10.08 -2.03 3.78
CA ARG A 116 8.65 -2.26 3.96
C ARG A 116 7.86 -2.00 2.68
N LEU A 117 8.04 -0.84 2.07
CA LEU A 117 7.29 -0.44 0.89
C LEU A 117 7.58 -1.38 -0.30
N SER A 118 8.83 -1.73 -0.50
CA SER A 118 9.21 -2.68 -1.54
C SER A 118 8.71 -4.11 -1.24
N GLY A 119 8.58 -4.48 0.03
CA GLY A 119 7.96 -5.73 0.44
C GLY A 119 6.48 -5.80 0.03
N ILE A 120 5.72 -4.74 0.31
CA ILE A 120 4.31 -4.60 -0.11
C ILE A 120 4.20 -4.64 -1.64
N ALA A 121 5.03 -3.87 -2.35
CA ALA A 121 5.02 -3.86 -3.82
C ALA A 121 5.36 -5.23 -4.40
N THR A 122 6.33 -5.93 -3.83
CA THR A 122 6.74 -7.27 -4.26
C THR A 122 5.62 -8.30 -4.05
N LEU A 123 4.97 -8.29 -2.88
CA LEU A 123 3.85 -9.18 -2.62
C LEU A 123 2.67 -8.85 -3.54
N THR A 124 2.35 -7.57 -3.71
CA THR A 124 1.27 -7.13 -4.62
C THR A 124 1.53 -7.60 -6.05
N ARG A 125 2.76 -7.50 -6.54
CA ARG A 125 3.13 -7.97 -7.87
C ARG A 125 2.87 -9.46 -8.05
N LYS A 126 3.14 -10.28 -7.04
CA LYS A 126 2.85 -11.72 -7.09
C LYS A 126 1.35 -11.99 -7.27
N PHE A 127 0.49 -11.26 -6.55
CA PHE A 127 -0.96 -11.37 -6.72
C PHE A 127 -1.43 -10.89 -8.09
N VAL A 128 -0.90 -9.76 -8.58
CA VAL A 128 -1.22 -9.23 -9.92
C VAL A 128 -0.80 -10.21 -11.02
N ASP A 129 0.40 -10.78 -10.92
CA ASP A 129 0.88 -11.77 -11.87
C ASP A 129 0.02 -13.06 -11.82
N ALA A 130 -0.43 -13.48 -10.62
CA ALA A 130 -1.27 -14.68 -10.46
C ALA A 130 -2.65 -14.56 -11.12
N VAL A 131 -3.20 -13.34 -11.24
CA VAL A 131 -4.49 -13.11 -11.91
C VAL A 131 -4.35 -12.65 -13.37
N ALA A 132 -3.14 -12.62 -13.91
CA ALA A 132 -2.90 -12.20 -15.28
C ALA A 132 -3.71 -13.01 -16.29
N GLY A 133 -4.24 -12.34 -17.33
CA GLY A 133 -5.12 -12.96 -18.34
C GLY A 133 -6.59 -13.07 -17.92
N THR A 134 -6.96 -12.69 -16.70
CA THR A 134 -8.36 -12.52 -16.28
C THR A 134 -8.76 -11.02 -16.26
N LYS A 135 -10.04 -10.72 -16.08
CA LYS A 135 -10.48 -9.32 -15.91
C LYS A 135 -10.26 -8.78 -14.49
N ALA A 136 -10.03 -9.66 -13.52
CA ALA A 136 -9.94 -9.30 -12.11
C ALA A 136 -8.76 -8.36 -11.83
N ARG A 137 -9.01 -7.36 -10.97
CA ARG A 137 -8.00 -6.41 -10.47
C ARG A 137 -7.78 -6.63 -8.98
N ILE A 138 -6.53 -6.62 -8.56
CA ILE A 138 -6.15 -6.77 -7.15
C ILE A 138 -6.28 -5.42 -6.44
N LEU A 139 -7.02 -5.40 -5.32
CA LEU A 139 -7.19 -4.25 -4.45
C LEU A 139 -6.49 -4.45 -3.10
N ASP A 140 -6.06 -3.35 -2.51
CA ASP A 140 -5.74 -3.31 -1.08
C ASP A 140 -7.01 -3.18 -0.22
N THR A 141 -6.82 -3.02 1.07
CA THR A 141 -7.90 -2.77 2.04
C THR A 141 -7.52 -1.62 2.98
N ARG A 142 -8.33 -1.39 4.02
CA ARG A 142 -7.98 -0.50 5.13
C ARG A 142 -7.20 -1.19 6.26
N LYS A 143 -6.85 -2.47 6.11
CA LYS A 143 -6.02 -3.23 7.07
C LYS A 143 -4.54 -2.86 6.91
N THR A 144 -4.21 -1.62 7.18
CA THR A 144 -2.86 -1.03 7.07
C THR A 144 -2.27 -0.75 8.44
N ILE A 145 -0.95 -0.58 8.53
CA ILE A 145 -0.34 -0.12 9.78
C ILE A 145 -0.85 1.30 10.10
N PRO A 146 -1.30 1.56 11.35
CA PRO A 146 -1.70 2.90 11.76
C PRO A 146 -0.61 3.94 11.45
N GLY A 147 -1.01 5.06 10.87
CA GLY A 147 -0.11 6.14 10.43
C GLY A 147 0.52 5.92 9.04
N LEU A 148 0.72 4.68 8.58
CA LEU A 148 1.43 4.39 7.32
C LEU A 148 0.51 4.16 6.11
N ARG A 149 -0.82 4.28 6.24
CA ARG A 149 -1.79 3.93 5.17
C ARG A 149 -1.47 4.56 3.82
N ALA A 150 -1.08 5.82 3.78
CA ALA A 150 -0.77 6.49 2.52
C ALA A 150 0.44 5.85 1.81
N LEU A 151 1.46 5.46 2.59
CA LEU A 151 2.65 4.78 2.10
C LEU A 151 2.34 3.33 1.68
N ASP A 152 1.60 2.58 2.51
CA ASP A 152 1.20 1.20 2.21
C ASP A 152 0.41 1.13 0.90
N LYS A 153 -0.59 2.00 0.74
CA LYS A 153 -1.41 2.08 -0.49
C LYS A 153 -0.61 2.55 -1.71
N TYR A 154 0.36 3.43 -1.52
CA TYR A 154 1.29 3.78 -2.58
C TYR A 154 2.10 2.57 -3.04
N ALA A 155 2.63 1.79 -2.11
CA ALA A 155 3.41 0.60 -2.42
C ALA A 155 2.59 -0.48 -3.17
N VAL A 156 1.30 -0.62 -2.84
CA VAL A 156 0.38 -1.48 -3.61
C VAL A 156 0.31 -1.06 -5.08
N ARG A 157 0.21 0.25 -5.37
CA ARG A 157 0.23 0.75 -6.75
C ARG A 157 1.56 0.46 -7.45
N CYS A 158 2.68 0.62 -6.76
CA CYS A 158 4.00 0.26 -7.31
C CYS A 158 4.07 -1.22 -7.68
N GLY A 159 3.39 -2.10 -6.93
CA GLY A 159 3.22 -3.51 -7.25
C GLY A 159 2.28 -3.81 -8.42
N GLY A 160 1.56 -2.81 -8.94
CA GLY A 160 0.57 -2.96 -10.01
C GLY A 160 -0.85 -3.26 -9.53
N GLY A 161 -1.10 -3.25 -8.22
CA GLY A 161 -2.43 -3.30 -7.62
C GLY A 161 -3.14 -1.94 -7.67
N MET A 162 -4.41 -1.94 -7.29
CA MET A 162 -5.23 -0.74 -7.16
C MET A 162 -5.58 -0.47 -5.70
N ASN A 163 -6.00 0.75 -5.40
CA ASN A 163 -6.42 1.08 -4.05
C ASN A 163 -7.95 0.99 -3.92
N HIS A 164 -8.42 0.29 -2.90
CA HIS A 164 -9.76 0.46 -2.37
C HIS A 164 -9.84 1.82 -1.64
N ARG A 165 -11.03 2.23 -1.15
CA ARG A 165 -11.22 3.49 -0.44
C ARG A 165 -10.09 3.80 0.56
N LEU A 166 -9.66 5.06 0.60
CA LEU A 166 -8.53 5.50 1.41
C LEU A 166 -8.91 5.54 2.90
N ASP A 167 -10.11 6.08 3.19
CA ASP A 167 -10.61 6.26 4.56
C ASP A 167 -12.13 6.06 4.63
N LEU A 168 -12.74 6.44 5.75
CA LEU A 168 -14.17 6.26 5.98
C LEU A 168 -15.05 7.30 5.26
N SER A 169 -14.46 8.39 4.77
CA SER A 169 -15.17 9.45 4.07
C SER A 169 -15.20 9.28 2.54
N ASP A 170 -14.38 8.37 2.00
CA ASP A 170 -14.12 8.20 0.57
C ASP A 170 -15.21 7.40 -0.17
N GLY A 171 -16.04 6.66 0.55
CA GLY A 171 -17.15 5.89 0.00
C GLY A 171 -17.92 5.13 1.06
N VAL A 172 -19.17 4.82 0.77
CA VAL A 172 -20.03 4.04 1.65
C VAL A 172 -19.78 2.55 1.40
N LEU A 173 -19.36 1.82 2.44
CA LEU A 173 -19.28 0.35 2.43
C LEU A 173 -20.13 -0.17 3.59
N ILE A 174 -21.27 -0.73 3.25
CA ILE A 174 -22.20 -1.36 4.19
C ILE A 174 -21.64 -2.73 4.54
N LYS A 175 -21.24 -2.91 5.79
CA LYS A 175 -20.70 -4.16 6.31
C LYS A 175 -21.72 -4.90 7.15
N HIS A 176 -21.49 -6.20 7.40
CA HIS A 176 -22.36 -7.04 8.20
C HIS A 176 -22.81 -6.38 9.52
N ASN A 177 -21.92 -5.70 10.24
CA ASN A 177 -22.31 -5.00 11.47
C ASN A 177 -23.29 -3.84 11.22
N HIS A 178 -23.17 -3.14 10.08
CA HIS A 178 -24.13 -2.10 9.71
C HIS A 178 -25.48 -2.72 9.36
N ILE A 179 -25.50 -3.83 8.61
CA ILE A 179 -26.69 -4.58 8.24
C ILE A 179 -27.42 -5.06 9.49
N SER A 180 -26.70 -5.66 10.44
CA SER A 180 -27.26 -6.13 11.70
C SER A 180 -27.90 -5.00 12.53
N LEU A 181 -27.24 -3.86 12.64
CA LEU A 181 -27.75 -2.71 13.39
C LEU A 181 -28.89 -1.99 12.69
N ALA A 182 -28.95 -2.02 11.36
CA ALA A 182 -30.02 -1.42 10.58
C ALA A 182 -31.29 -2.30 10.49
N GLY A 183 -31.19 -3.57 10.92
CA GLY A 183 -32.31 -4.51 10.87
C GLY A 183 -32.45 -5.30 9.57
N GLY A 184 -31.38 -5.32 8.72
CA GLY A 184 -31.33 -6.08 7.48
C GLY A 184 -30.65 -5.33 6.33
N ILE A 185 -30.47 -6.01 5.20
CA ILE A 185 -29.84 -5.44 4.00
C ILE A 185 -30.71 -4.33 3.40
N ALA A 186 -32.01 -4.58 3.24
CA ALA A 186 -32.95 -3.62 2.66
C ALA A 186 -32.94 -2.27 3.41
N PRO A 187 -33.19 -2.19 4.73
CA PRO A 187 -33.17 -0.93 5.45
C PRO A 187 -31.77 -0.28 5.48
N ALA A 188 -30.69 -1.07 5.51
CA ALA A 188 -29.32 -0.53 5.46
C ALA A 188 -29.04 0.18 4.13
N LEU A 189 -29.41 -0.45 3.01
CA LEU A 189 -29.27 0.11 1.66
C LEU A 189 -30.14 1.36 1.47
N GLU A 190 -31.43 1.31 1.83
CA GLU A 190 -32.33 2.45 1.71
C GLU A 190 -31.83 3.67 2.50
N HIS A 191 -31.36 3.47 3.73
CA HIS A 191 -30.77 4.54 4.53
C HIS A 191 -29.47 5.08 3.90
N ALA A 192 -28.58 4.22 3.41
CA ALA A 192 -27.34 4.62 2.79
C ALA A 192 -27.56 5.42 1.52
N LEU A 193 -28.41 4.94 0.61
CA LEU A 193 -28.73 5.61 -0.65
C LEU A 193 -29.42 6.97 -0.43
N ARG A 194 -30.24 7.12 0.60
CA ARG A 194 -30.91 8.38 0.96
C ARG A 194 -29.97 9.40 1.60
N ASN A 195 -29.01 8.95 2.42
CA ASN A 195 -28.22 9.82 3.28
C ASN A 195 -26.77 9.98 2.82
N ARG A 196 -26.34 9.30 1.73
CA ARG A 196 -24.98 9.48 1.18
C ARG A 196 -24.73 10.93 0.77
N ARG A 197 -23.47 11.33 0.81
CA ARG A 197 -23.07 12.68 0.40
C ARG A 197 -22.80 12.71 -1.10
N GLY A 198 -23.64 13.44 -1.85
CA GLY A 198 -23.50 13.55 -3.31
C GLY A 198 -23.57 12.18 -3.98
N GLU A 199 -22.67 11.96 -4.94
CA GLU A 199 -22.57 10.72 -5.75
C GLU A 199 -21.61 9.68 -5.14
N GLN A 200 -21.44 9.65 -3.80
CA GLN A 200 -20.58 8.62 -3.18
C GLN A 200 -21.06 7.22 -3.57
N PRO A 201 -20.17 6.33 -4.06
CA PRO A 201 -20.55 4.96 -4.39
C PRO A 201 -20.97 4.21 -3.11
N VAL A 202 -22.02 3.39 -3.25
CA VAL A 202 -22.52 2.53 -2.16
C VAL A 202 -22.22 1.08 -2.51
N GLU A 203 -21.33 0.48 -1.75
CA GLU A 203 -20.98 -0.93 -1.84
C GLU A 203 -21.58 -1.69 -0.68
N THR A 204 -22.10 -2.89 -0.92
CA THR A 204 -22.77 -3.72 0.09
C THR A 204 -22.08 -5.07 0.20
N GLU A 205 -21.64 -5.39 1.42
CA GLU A 205 -21.09 -6.70 1.78
C GLU A 205 -22.22 -7.73 1.88
N VAL A 206 -22.07 -8.87 1.21
CA VAL A 206 -22.98 -10.02 1.26
C VAL A 206 -22.20 -11.31 1.50
N ARG A 207 -22.78 -12.28 2.21
CA ARG A 207 -22.15 -13.53 2.62
C ARG A 207 -22.82 -14.78 2.04
N SER A 208 -23.92 -14.58 1.32
CA SER A 208 -24.66 -15.67 0.70
C SER A 208 -25.34 -15.21 -0.58
N LEU A 209 -25.74 -16.17 -1.40
CA LEU A 209 -26.52 -15.91 -2.61
C LEU A 209 -27.93 -15.36 -2.28
N ALA A 210 -28.48 -15.67 -1.11
CA ALA A 210 -29.75 -15.09 -0.66
C ALA A 210 -29.61 -13.60 -0.32
N GLU A 211 -28.55 -13.23 0.41
CA GLU A 211 -28.21 -11.83 0.70
C GLU A 211 -27.90 -11.04 -0.59
N LEU A 212 -27.25 -11.66 -1.58
CA LEU A 212 -27.03 -11.05 -2.89
C LEU A 212 -28.35 -10.70 -3.56
N GLU A 213 -29.32 -11.64 -3.61
CA GLU A 213 -30.62 -11.39 -4.23
C GLU A 213 -31.38 -10.25 -3.54
N GLU A 214 -31.36 -10.21 -2.19
CA GLU A 214 -31.95 -9.13 -1.43
C GLU A 214 -31.28 -7.78 -1.77
N ALA A 215 -29.95 -7.73 -1.80
CA ALA A 215 -29.23 -6.52 -2.14
C ALA A 215 -29.53 -6.02 -3.57
N LEU A 216 -29.67 -6.94 -4.54
CA LEU A 216 -30.04 -6.62 -5.93
C LEU A 216 -31.46 -6.04 -6.02
N GLN A 217 -32.42 -6.61 -5.29
CA GLN A 217 -33.81 -6.15 -5.27
C GLN A 217 -33.95 -4.75 -4.66
N HIS A 218 -33.07 -4.38 -3.73
CA HIS A 218 -33.08 -3.07 -3.04
C HIS A 218 -32.10 -2.05 -3.61
N GLY A 219 -31.59 -2.28 -4.84
CA GLY A 219 -30.86 -1.27 -5.61
C GLY A 219 -29.40 -1.10 -5.24
N ALA A 220 -28.72 -2.17 -4.80
CA ALA A 220 -27.27 -2.16 -4.60
C ALA A 220 -26.54 -1.63 -5.84
N GLU A 221 -25.49 -0.85 -5.64
CA GLU A 221 -24.68 -0.24 -6.72
C GLU A 221 -23.37 -0.99 -6.99
N ALA A 222 -22.81 -1.60 -5.95
CA ALA A 222 -21.66 -2.50 -6.01
C ALA A 222 -21.81 -3.55 -4.89
N ILE A 223 -21.27 -4.74 -5.13
CA ILE A 223 -21.36 -5.86 -4.19
C ILE A 223 -19.97 -6.36 -3.83
N LEU A 224 -19.74 -6.53 -2.53
CA LEU A 224 -18.59 -7.23 -1.99
C LEU A 224 -19.04 -8.59 -1.47
N LEU A 225 -18.54 -9.67 -2.09
CA LEU A 225 -18.76 -11.06 -1.71
C LEU A 225 -17.75 -11.43 -0.61
N ASP A 226 -18.21 -11.48 0.66
CA ASP A 226 -17.35 -11.66 1.82
C ASP A 226 -17.26 -13.13 2.24
N ASN A 227 -16.06 -13.71 2.18
CA ASN A 227 -15.77 -15.10 2.58
C ASN A 227 -16.63 -16.17 1.89
N MET A 228 -17.08 -15.94 0.66
CA MET A 228 -17.85 -16.90 -0.12
C MET A 228 -16.91 -17.90 -0.81
N ALA A 229 -17.36 -19.15 -0.96
CA ALA A 229 -16.63 -20.16 -1.71
C ALA A 229 -16.57 -19.81 -3.20
N VAL A 230 -15.54 -20.30 -3.92
CA VAL A 230 -15.34 -20.01 -5.35
C VAL A 230 -16.58 -20.36 -6.18
N GLU A 231 -17.27 -21.45 -5.86
CA GLU A 231 -18.48 -21.88 -6.58
C GLU A 231 -19.65 -20.90 -6.36
N ASP A 232 -19.83 -20.41 -5.14
CA ASP A 232 -20.87 -19.40 -4.85
C ASP A 232 -20.53 -18.06 -5.52
N VAL A 233 -19.26 -17.68 -5.56
CA VAL A 233 -18.79 -16.48 -6.29
C VAL A 233 -19.10 -16.61 -7.79
N ARG A 234 -18.90 -17.80 -8.39
CA ARG A 234 -19.26 -18.06 -9.80
C ARG A 234 -20.75 -17.87 -10.04
N GLN A 235 -21.58 -18.45 -9.17
CA GLN A 235 -23.04 -18.27 -9.25
C GLN A 235 -23.45 -16.79 -9.06
N ALA A 236 -22.78 -16.06 -8.14
CA ALA A 236 -23.02 -14.64 -7.94
C ALA A 236 -22.74 -13.84 -9.22
N VAL A 237 -21.59 -14.11 -9.88
CA VAL A 237 -21.24 -13.48 -11.17
C VAL A 237 -22.31 -13.72 -12.23
N GLU A 238 -22.81 -14.98 -12.36
CA GLU A 238 -23.86 -15.31 -13.33
C GLU A 238 -25.19 -14.60 -13.03
N ARG A 239 -25.57 -14.47 -11.74
CA ARG A 239 -26.79 -13.77 -11.33
C ARG A 239 -26.72 -12.28 -11.64
N VAL A 240 -25.60 -11.64 -11.28
CA VAL A 240 -25.36 -10.22 -11.56
C VAL A 240 -25.29 -9.94 -13.05
N ALA A 241 -24.72 -10.86 -13.86
CA ALA A 241 -24.69 -10.72 -15.33
C ALA A 241 -26.10 -10.70 -15.98
N ARG A 242 -27.10 -11.31 -15.34
CA ARG A 242 -28.51 -11.31 -15.77
C ARG A 242 -29.29 -10.11 -15.25
N HIS A 243 -28.72 -9.35 -14.32
CA HIS A 243 -29.39 -8.19 -13.74
C HIS A 243 -29.41 -7.02 -14.76
N THR A 244 -30.47 -6.24 -14.74
CA THR A 244 -30.66 -5.13 -15.69
C THR A 244 -29.64 -4.01 -15.55
N ARG A 245 -29.11 -3.82 -14.35
CA ARG A 245 -28.08 -2.82 -14.05
C ARG A 245 -26.70 -3.50 -13.96
N ARG A 246 -25.76 -3.01 -14.76
CA ARG A 246 -24.36 -3.44 -14.63
C ARG A 246 -23.79 -2.90 -13.32
N MET A 247 -23.14 -3.76 -12.53
CA MET A 247 -22.46 -3.40 -11.29
C MET A 247 -21.13 -4.13 -11.16
N ASN A 248 -20.25 -3.60 -10.33
CA ASN A 248 -18.98 -4.23 -10.04
C ASN A 248 -19.15 -5.27 -8.93
N LEU A 249 -18.47 -6.40 -9.10
CA LEU A 249 -18.36 -7.44 -8.10
C LEU A 249 -16.94 -7.50 -7.56
N GLU A 250 -16.84 -7.36 -6.25
CA GLU A 250 -15.59 -7.56 -5.50
C GLU A 250 -15.71 -8.86 -4.70
N CYS A 251 -14.64 -9.66 -4.62
CA CYS A 251 -14.56 -10.73 -3.63
C CYS A 251 -13.45 -10.41 -2.60
N SER A 252 -13.71 -10.79 -1.34
CA SER A 252 -12.84 -10.53 -0.21
C SER A 252 -12.94 -11.65 0.83
N GLY A 253 -11.93 -11.75 1.71
CA GLY A 253 -11.89 -12.74 2.78
C GLY A 253 -11.16 -14.02 2.41
N GLY A 254 -10.14 -14.40 3.20
CA GLY A 254 -9.38 -15.63 3.02
C GLY A 254 -8.60 -15.77 1.71
N ILE A 255 -8.35 -14.67 0.98
CA ILE A 255 -7.64 -14.70 -0.30
C ILE A 255 -6.13 -14.85 -0.06
N THR A 256 -5.54 -15.86 -0.71
CA THR A 256 -4.10 -16.18 -0.68
C THR A 256 -3.55 -16.34 -2.10
N LEU A 257 -2.22 -16.46 -2.25
CA LEU A 257 -1.61 -16.71 -3.57
C LEU A 257 -2.04 -18.06 -4.16
N GLU A 258 -2.36 -19.04 -3.32
CA GLU A 258 -2.76 -20.37 -3.72
C GLU A 258 -4.18 -20.41 -4.30
N ASN A 259 -5.07 -19.52 -3.84
CA ASN A 259 -6.49 -19.54 -4.24
C ASN A 259 -6.92 -18.36 -5.12
N VAL A 260 -6.16 -17.25 -5.17
CA VAL A 260 -6.56 -16.03 -5.89
C VAL A 260 -6.89 -16.28 -7.36
N ARG A 261 -6.18 -17.19 -8.01
CA ARG A 261 -6.42 -17.54 -9.41
C ARG A 261 -7.81 -18.13 -9.63
N ALA A 262 -8.25 -19.03 -8.75
CA ALA A 262 -9.57 -19.65 -8.83
C ALA A 262 -10.69 -18.59 -8.67
N TYR A 263 -10.52 -17.63 -7.76
CA TYR A 263 -11.45 -16.49 -7.63
C TYR A 263 -11.45 -15.59 -8.87
N ALA A 264 -10.28 -15.29 -9.43
CA ALA A 264 -10.17 -14.46 -10.63
C ALA A 264 -10.85 -15.07 -11.85
N GLU A 265 -10.82 -16.39 -11.98
CA GLU A 265 -11.44 -17.16 -13.07
C GLU A 265 -12.97 -17.26 -12.95
N THR A 266 -13.57 -16.91 -11.81
CA THR A 266 -15.03 -16.80 -11.67
C THR A 266 -15.60 -15.66 -12.50
N GLY A 267 -14.77 -14.66 -12.85
CA GLY A 267 -15.18 -13.48 -13.58
C GLY A 267 -15.59 -12.30 -12.68
N VAL A 268 -15.14 -12.22 -11.43
CA VAL A 268 -15.26 -11.01 -10.61
C VAL A 268 -14.42 -9.86 -11.17
N ASP A 269 -14.78 -8.63 -10.85
CA ASP A 269 -14.07 -7.43 -11.31
C ASP A 269 -12.89 -7.10 -10.40
N TYR A 270 -13.06 -7.30 -9.08
CA TYR A 270 -12.07 -6.96 -8.07
C TYR A 270 -11.86 -8.08 -7.05
N ILE A 271 -10.64 -8.16 -6.55
CA ILE A 271 -10.27 -9.09 -5.46
C ILE A 271 -9.49 -8.28 -4.42
N SER A 272 -10.09 -8.08 -3.25
CA SER A 272 -9.46 -7.38 -2.13
C SER A 272 -8.63 -8.32 -1.28
N VAL A 273 -7.37 -7.95 -1.07
CA VAL A 273 -6.38 -8.78 -0.36
C VAL A 273 -5.78 -8.02 0.81
N GLY A 274 -6.23 -8.31 2.03
CA GLY A 274 -5.75 -7.62 3.24
C GLY A 274 -4.28 -7.87 3.54
N GLN A 275 -3.77 -9.09 3.26
CA GLN A 275 -2.38 -9.46 3.54
C GLN A 275 -1.34 -8.61 2.78
N LEU A 276 -1.72 -7.92 1.69
CA LEU A 276 -0.82 -7.02 0.97
C LEU A 276 -0.22 -5.96 1.90
N THR A 277 -0.95 -5.52 2.89
CA THR A 277 -0.56 -4.40 3.76
C THR A 277 -0.34 -4.78 5.22
N HIS A 278 -1.09 -5.77 5.75
CA HIS A 278 -0.92 -6.16 7.14
C HIS A 278 0.12 -7.28 7.35
N SER A 279 0.45 -8.07 6.32
CA SER A 279 1.35 -9.25 6.46
C SER A 279 2.42 -9.34 5.38
N ALA A 280 2.67 -8.27 4.60
CA ALA A 280 3.76 -8.28 3.63
C ALA A 280 5.12 -8.37 4.35
N PRO A 281 5.99 -9.33 3.98
CA PRO A 281 7.34 -9.37 4.49
C PRO A 281 8.15 -8.20 3.92
N ALA A 282 8.98 -7.57 4.75
CA ALA A 282 9.96 -6.59 4.27
C ALA A 282 10.99 -7.29 3.38
N VAL A 283 11.49 -6.56 2.37
CA VAL A 283 12.62 -7.03 1.55
C VAL A 283 13.95 -6.61 2.17
N ASP A 284 15.01 -7.37 1.92
CA ASP A 284 16.33 -7.03 2.45
C ASP A 284 17.05 -6.04 1.54
N MET A 285 17.53 -4.95 2.14
CA MET A 285 18.36 -3.92 1.49
C MET A 285 19.53 -3.53 2.41
N SER A 286 20.61 -3.06 1.84
CA SER A 286 21.76 -2.53 2.60
C SER A 286 22.19 -1.16 2.07
N LEU A 287 22.81 -0.38 2.95
CA LEU A 287 23.48 0.86 2.62
C LEU A 287 25.00 0.65 2.75
N ARG A 288 25.75 0.89 1.68
CA ARG A 288 27.22 0.83 1.69
C ARG A 288 27.78 2.24 1.62
N VAL A 289 28.49 2.66 2.65
CA VAL A 289 29.06 4.01 2.76
C VAL A 289 30.57 3.97 2.45
N VAL A 290 31.04 4.97 1.71
CA VAL A 290 32.47 5.21 1.44
C VAL A 290 32.75 6.71 1.58
N PRO A 291 33.98 7.11 1.99
CA PRO A 291 34.38 8.51 1.97
C PRO A 291 34.24 9.11 0.55
N ALA A 292 33.80 10.39 0.46
CA ALA A 292 33.67 11.13 -0.81
C ALA A 292 34.73 12.22 -0.94
#